data_a7a3daade9298001e9e27d09e536bbe5
#
_entry.id   a7a3daade9298001e9e27d09e536bbe5
#
_cell.length_a   1.000
_cell.length_b   1.000
_cell.length_c   1.000
_cell.angle_alpha   90.00
_cell.angle_beta   90.00
_cell.angle_gamma   90.00
#
_symmetry.space_group_name_H-M   'P 1'
#
loop_
_entity.id
_entity.type
_entity.pdbx_description
1 polymer ?
#
loop_
_entity_poly.entity_id
_entity_poly.type
_entity_poly.pdbx_seq_one_letter_code
_entity_poly.pdbx_strand_id
1 'polypeptide(L)'
;METTTQKPEKEEKIVQKTQEQTNSAIAPGQMRVIKRNGSVVSYDAEKIAIAITKAFLAVEGGAAAASTRIHNEVNQLANEVTNTFNRRMPSGGTLHIEEIQDQVELELMRSGEQKVARTYVLYREERKQLRQKEAPQKEEQKGININIETGEEDSLDIKHLEVMVAEACEGLEGTNAKQIIDEANKNLYDGVTEEDARTSLVMTSRTLVEQEPNYTYVTARILLDNIRTEALTYLGMQRRATQQEMEALYPQALRNFLAKGVENEILNPELLEMDIEKLGNAMQASRDADFTYLGLQTLYDRYFIHDTDIRYELPQVFFMRVSMGLALRLSLIHISEPTRRYAISYAVFCL
;
A
#
# COMPACT_ATOMS: atom_id res chain seq x y z
N MET A 1 16.46 -32.45 51.60
CA MET A 1 15.23 -31.67 51.67
C MET A 1 15.13 -30.92 50.35
N GLU A 2 14.50 -31.56 49.38
CA GLU A 2 14.22 -31.01 48.06
C GLU A 2 12.84 -30.35 48.10
N THR A 3 12.76 -29.10 47.72
CA THR A 3 11.47 -28.39 47.52
C THR A 3 11.30 -28.11 46.02
N THR A 4 10.56 -28.99 45.41
CA THR A 4 10.11 -28.89 44.02
C THR A 4 9.01 -27.80 43.92
N THR A 5 9.27 -26.71 43.19
CA THR A 5 8.30 -25.67 42.89
C THR A 5 7.57 -26.05 41.59
N GLN A 6 6.34 -26.47 41.74
CA GLN A 6 5.42 -26.66 40.58
C GLN A 6 4.95 -25.30 40.05
N LYS A 7 5.22 -25.06 38.77
CA LYS A 7 4.71 -23.93 37.96
C LYS A 7 3.36 -24.35 37.34
N PRO A 8 2.33 -23.52 37.31
CA PRO A 8 0.99 -23.96 36.97
C PRO A 8 0.79 -24.12 35.45
N GLU A 9 0.41 -25.32 35.05
CA GLU A 9 0.01 -25.75 33.69
C GLU A 9 -1.25 -25.02 33.11
N LYS A 10 -1.76 -24.02 33.79
CA LYS A 10 -2.99 -23.33 33.36
C LYS A 10 -2.77 -22.19 32.35
N GLU A 11 -1.58 -21.62 32.28
CA GLU A 11 -1.29 -20.51 31.35
C GLU A 11 -1.03 -20.99 29.92
N GLU A 12 -0.40 -22.15 29.73
CA GLU A 12 -0.14 -22.68 28.37
C GLU A 12 -1.41 -23.11 27.61
N LYS A 13 -2.46 -23.55 28.32
CA LYS A 13 -3.73 -23.94 27.67
C LYS A 13 -4.58 -22.75 27.22
N ILE A 14 -4.35 -21.56 27.76
CA ILE A 14 -5.08 -20.34 27.35
C ILE A 14 -4.44 -19.75 26.09
N VAL A 15 -3.11 -19.80 25.96
CA VAL A 15 -2.37 -19.29 24.79
C VAL A 15 -2.61 -20.18 23.56
N GLN A 16 -2.66 -21.49 23.71
CA GLN A 16 -2.94 -22.39 22.57
C GLN A 16 -4.38 -22.29 22.05
N LYS A 17 -5.35 -21.93 22.88
CA LYS A 17 -6.74 -21.77 22.46
C LYS A 17 -7.00 -20.46 21.70
N THR A 18 -6.09 -19.49 21.79
CA THR A 18 -6.21 -18.19 21.09
C THR A 18 -5.57 -18.23 19.70
N GLN A 19 -4.61 -19.12 19.45
CA GLN A 19 -3.95 -19.25 18.15
C GLN A 19 -4.68 -20.16 17.12
N GLU A 20 -5.59 -21.03 17.56
CA GLU A 20 -6.35 -21.91 16.64
C GLU A 20 -7.57 -21.25 15.98
N GLN A 21 -7.91 -20.01 16.31
CA GLN A 21 -9.10 -19.33 15.75
C GLN A 21 -8.85 -18.46 14.52
N THR A 22 -7.62 -18.33 14.03
CA THR A 22 -7.29 -17.41 12.94
C THR A 22 -7.29 -18.02 11.53
N ASN A 23 -7.36 -19.34 11.35
CA ASN A 23 -7.26 -19.98 10.03
C ASN A 23 -8.31 -21.04 9.72
N SER A 24 -9.55 -20.91 10.18
CA SER A 24 -10.63 -21.80 9.70
C SER A 24 -11.25 -21.23 8.43
N ALA A 25 -11.22 -22.01 7.36
CA ALA A 25 -11.95 -21.74 6.12
C ALA A 25 -13.40 -21.34 6.43
N ILE A 26 -13.89 -20.29 5.76
CA ILE A 26 -15.23 -19.73 5.97
C ILE A 26 -16.26 -20.81 5.63
N ALA A 27 -17.04 -21.26 6.59
CA ALA A 27 -18.22 -22.04 6.29
C ALA A 27 -19.22 -21.16 5.52
N PRO A 28 -19.84 -21.66 4.44
CA PRO A 28 -20.84 -20.89 3.69
C PRO A 28 -21.94 -20.37 4.60
N GLY A 29 -22.22 -19.05 4.55
CA GLY A 29 -23.24 -18.40 5.35
C GLY A 29 -22.78 -17.76 6.67
N GLN A 30 -21.48 -17.81 7.03
CA GLN A 30 -20.98 -17.13 8.24
C GLN A 30 -20.60 -15.67 7.94
N MET A 31 -21.05 -14.77 8.81
CA MET A 31 -20.64 -13.37 8.80
C MET A 31 -19.45 -13.14 9.75
N ARG A 32 -18.50 -12.31 9.33
CA ARG A 32 -17.34 -11.88 10.11
C ARG A 32 -17.30 -10.37 10.23
N VAL A 33 -16.64 -9.86 11.25
CA VAL A 33 -16.51 -8.43 11.52
C VAL A 33 -15.03 -8.05 11.59
N ILE A 34 -14.63 -7.10 10.77
CA ILE A 34 -13.33 -6.45 10.87
C ILE A 34 -13.43 -5.38 11.96
N LYS A 35 -12.67 -5.55 13.02
CA LYS A 35 -12.51 -4.52 14.04
C LYS A 35 -11.61 -3.39 13.53
N ARG A 36 -11.64 -2.24 14.23
CA ARG A 36 -10.79 -1.07 13.90
C ARG A 36 -9.29 -1.31 13.97
N ASN A 37 -8.85 -2.35 14.68
CA ASN A 37 -7.46 -2.79 14.73
C ASN A 37 -7.11 -3.83 13.66
N GLY A 38 -7.95 -4.00 12.63
CA GLY A 38 -7.74 -4.97 11.56
C GLY A 38 -8.11 -6.43 11.91
N SER A 39 -8.27 -6.78 13.19
CA SER A 39 -8.57 -8.17 13.56
C SER A 39 -9.98 -8.58 13.12
N VAL A 40 -10.09 -9.77 12.53
CA VAL A 40 -11.36 -10.35 12.08
C VAL A 40 -11.92 -11.28 13.14
N VAL A 41 -13.17 -11.06 13.54
CA VAL A 41 -13.90 -11.86 14.53
C VAL A 41 -15.22 -12.33 13.97
N SER A 42 -15.83 -13.38 14.57
CA SER A 42 -17.18 -13.81 14.23
C SER A 42 -18.20 -12.70 14.54
N TYR A 43 -19.20 -12.57 13.69
CA TYR A 43 -20.34 -11.69 13.94
C TYR A 43 -21.09 -12.19 15.18
N ASP A 44 -21.47 -11.27 16.07
CA ASP A 44 -22.09 -11.57 17.34
C ASP A 44 -23.21 -10.54 17.61
N ALA A 45 -24.46 -10.98 17.47
CA ALA A 45 -25.63 -10.14 17.66
C ALA A 45 -25.81 -9.71 19.14
N GLU A 46 -25.29 -10.50 20.11
CA GLU A 46 -25.39 -10.15 21.54
C GLU A 46 -24.59 -8.89 21.85
N LYS A 47 -23.45 -8.67 21.17
CA LYS A 47 -22.65 -7.46 21.34
C LYS A 47 -23.39 -6.22 20.85
N ILE A 48 -24.19 -6.38 19.79
CA ILE A 48 -25.04 -5.30 19.28
C ILE A 48 -26.16 -5.01 20.31
N ALA A 49 -26.81 -6.03 20.80
CA ALA A 49 -27.84 -5.88 21.86
C ALA A 49 -27.29 -5.17 23.11
N ILE A 50 -26.09 -5.53 23.58
CA ILE A 50 -25.41 -4.87 24.69
C ILE A 50 -25.13 -3.39 24.38
N ALA A 51 -24.71 -3.06 23.17
CA ALA A 51 -24.43 -1.67 22.78
C ALA A 51 -25.72 -0.82 22.76
N ILE A 52 -26.80 -1.36 22.23
CA ILE A 52 -28.12 -0.72 22.19
C ILE A 52 -28.67 -0.56 23.64
N THR A 53 -28.56 -1.59 24.47
CA THR A 53 -28.97 -1.53 25.90
C THR A 53 -28.27 -0.38 26.63
N LYS A 54 -26.98 -0.20 26.44
CA LYS A 54 -26.23 0.91 27.04
C LYS A 54 -26.77 2.28 26.60
N ALA A 55 -27.18 2.42 25.35
CA ALA A 55 -27.77 3.66 24.86
C ALA A 55 -29.15 3.93 25.51
N PHE A 56 -29.99 2.92 25.68
CA PHE A 56 -31.26 3.05 26.42
C PHE A 56 -31.02 3.39 27.88
N LEU A 57 -30.08 2.75 28.55
CA LEU A 57 -29.74 3.04 29.97
C LEU A 57 -29.26 4.48 30.16
N ALA A 58 -28.52 5.02 29.16
CA ALA A 58 -28.05 6.40 29.22
C ALA A 58 -29.19 7.44 29.08
N VAL A 59 -30.32 7.07 28.47
CA VAL A 59 -31.49 7.95 28.27
C VAL A 59 -32.54 7.79 29.35
N GLU A 60 -32.89 6.53 29.70
CA GLU A 60 -33.99 6.21 30.62
C GLU A 60 -33.50 5.92 32.05
N GLY A 61 -32.18 5.91 32.29
CA GLY A 61 -31.62 5.68 33.63
C GLY A 61 -31.56 4.21 34.05
N GLY A 62 -31.04 3.94 35.26
CA GLY A 62 -30.79 2.57 35.75
C GLY A 62 -32.03 1.67 35.89
N ALA A 63 -33.22 2.24 36.02
CA ALA A 63 -34.47 1.49 36.06
C ALA A 63 -34.83 0.80 34.74
N ALA A 64 -34.24 1.27 33.62
CA ALA A 64 -34.41 0.71 32.31
C ALA A 64 -33.82 -0.72 32.18
N ALA A 65 -32.82 -1.06 32.98
CA ALA A 65 -32.20 -2.39 32.97
C ALA A 65 -33.17 -3.52 33.39
N ALA A 66 -34.16 -3.21 34.21
CA ALA A 66 -35.16 -4.17 34.69
C ALA A 66 -36.45 -4.18 33.84
N SER A 67 -36.55 -3.33 32.82
CA SER A 67 -37.76 -3.18 32.01
C SER A 67 -37.83 -4.26 30.92
N THR A 68 -38.83 -5.11 30.99
CA THR A 68 -39.12 -6.12 29.96
C THR A 68 -39.41 -5.49 28.61
N ARG A 69 -40.00 -4.28 28.58
CA ARG A 69 -40.22 -3.51 27.32
C ARG A 69 -38.90 -3.23 26.60
N ILE A 70 -37.94 -2.67 27.31
CA ILE A 70 -36.63 -2.31 26.73
C ILE A 70 -35.91 -3.55 26.28
N HIS A 71 -35.94 -4.64 27.04
CA HIS A 71 -35.32 -5.90 26.66
C HIS A 71 -35.88 -6.46 25.34
N ASN A 72 -37.22 -6.42 25.17
CA ASN A 72 -37.87 -6.86 23.95
C ASN A 72 -37.48 -5.95 22.76
N GLU A 73 -37.47 -4.65 22.97
CA GLU A 73 -37.14 -3.66 21.93
C GLU A 73 -35.67 -3.75 21.47
N VAL A 74 -34.74 -3.90 22.42
CA VAL A 74 -33.32 -4.13 22.13
C VAL A 74 -33.13 -5.41 21.32
N ASN A 75 -33.78 -6.51 21.69
CA ASN A 75 -33.68 -7.78 20.96
C ASN A 75 -34.30 -7.65 19.58
N GLN A 76 -35.41 -6.95 19.42
CA GLN A 76 -36.02 -6.69 18.12
C GLN A 76 -35.04 -5.90 17.20
N LEU A 77 -34.50 -4.78 17.71
CA LEU A 77 -33.53 -3.95 16.96
C LEU A 77 -32.29 -4.71 16.58
N ALA A 78 -31.71 -5.50 17.47
CA ALA A 78 -30.54 -6.32 17.19
C ALA A 78 -30.81 -7.37 16.09
N ASN A 79 -32.04 -7.95 16.12
CA ASN A 79 -32.48 -8.90 15.09
C ASN A 79 -32.70 -8.20 13.73
N GLU A 80 -33.27 -6.99 13.70
CA GLU A 80 -33.50 -6.21 12.49
C GLU A 80 -32.15 -5.84 11.82
N VAL A 81 -31.16 -5.39 12.60
CA VAL A 81 -29.79 -5.15 12.14
C VAL A 81 -29.19 -6.43 11.53
N THR A 82 -29.30 -7.55 12.23
CA THR A 82 -28.79 -8.86 11.79
C THR A 82 -29.47 -9.30 10.50
N ASN A 83 -30.80 -9.18 10.42
CA ASN A 83 -31.56 -9.53 9.23
C ASN A 83 -31.23 -8.66 8.04
N THR A 84 -30.92 -7.38 8.25
CA THR A 84 -30.49 -6.49 7.17
C THR A 84 -29.16 -6.95 6.56
N PHE A 85 -28.21 -7.38 7.37
CA PHE A 85 -26.94 -7.92 6.86
C PHE A 85 -27.12 -9.31 6.21
N ASN A 86 -27.95 -10.17 6.77
CA ASN A 86 -28.26 -11.47 6.16
C ASN A 86 -28.91 -11.34 4.77
N ARG A 87 -29.76 -10.32 4.57
CA ARG A 87 -30.35 -10.01 3.24
C ARG A 87 -29.33 -9.47 2.26
N ARG A 88 -28.38 -8.65 2.70
CA ARG A 88 -27.31 -8.12 1.85
C ARG A 88 -26.29 -9.17 1.47
N MET A 89 -26.02 -10.11 2.35
CA MET A 89 -24.98 -11.13 2.18
C MET A 89 -25.50 -12.54 2.52
N PRO A 90 -26.36 -13.11 1.67
CA PRO A 90 -26.97 -14.43 1.96
C PRO A 90 -25.94 -15.58 1.95
N SER A 91 -24.80 -15.38 1.30
CA SER A 91 -23.70 -16.37 1.25
C SER A 91 -22.68 -16.20 2.37
N GLY A 92 -22.91 -15.28 3.32
CA GLY A 92 -21.91 -14.84 4.29
C GLY A 92 -20.97 -13.79 3.72
N GLY A 93 -20.14 -13.19 4.59
CA GLY A 93 -19.21 -12.16 4.17
C GLY A 93 -18.55 -11.46 5.35
N THR A 94 -17.74 -10.45 5.04
CA THR A 94 -17.02 -9.68 6.04
C THR A 94 -17.56 -8.25 6.07
N LEU A 95 -17.90 -7.77 7.28
CA LEU A 95 -18.45 -6.44 7.55
C LEU A 95 -17.43 -5.62 8.33
N HIS A 96 -17.35 -4.34 8.05
CA HIS A 96 -16.59 -3.43 8.90
C HIS A 96 -17.43 -3.06 10.16
N ILE A 97 -16.77 -2.93 11.31
CA ILE A 97 -17.46 -2.59 12.58
C ILE A 97 -18.22 -1.26 12.47
N GLU A 98 -17.78 -0.34 11.64
CA GLU A 98 -18.44 0.94 11.43
C GLU A 98 -19.73 0.81 10.65
N GLU A 99 -19.82 -0.09 9.67
CA GLU A 99 -21.07 -0.38 8.95
C GLU A 99 -22.15 -0.93 9.89
N ILE A 100 -21.72 -1.75 10.86
CA ILE A 100 -22.64 -2.27 11.89
C ILE A 100 -23.16 -1.13 12.76
N GLN A 101 -22.27 -0.20 13.15
CA GLN A 101 -22.66 0.93 13.98
C GLN A 101 -23.61 1.89 13.25
N ASP A 102 -23.39 2.14 11.97
CA ASP A 102 -24.24 2.97 11.13
C ASP A 102 -25.63 2.32 10.94
N GLN A 103 -25.67 0.99 10.78
CA GLN A 103 -26.93 0.26 10.68
C GLN A 103 -27.71 0.28 12.00
N VAL A 104 -27.03 0.17 13.15
CA VAL A 104 -27.66 0.31 14.47
C VAL A 104 -28.30 1.69 14.64
N GLU A 105 -27.58 2.74 14.27
CA GLU A 105 -28.08 4.12 14.30
C GLU A 105 -29.34 4.27 13.43
N LEU A 106 -29.30 3.73 12.22
CA LEU A 106 -30.40 3.79 11.28
C LEU A 106 -31.64 3.08 11.80
N GLU A 107 -31.51 1.89 12.40
CA GLU A 107 -32.64 1.14 12.95
C GLU A 107 -33.22 1.81 14.23
N LEU A 108 -32.38 2.41 15.09
CA LEU A 108 -32.83 3.24 16.20
C LEU A 108 -33.63 4.46 15.74
N MET A 109 -33.26 5.09 14.65
CA MET A 109 -34.02 6.20 14.06
C MET A 109 -35.33 5.73 13.46
N ARG A 110 -35.36 4.57 12.79
CA ARG A 110 -36.58 3.99 12.20
C ARG A 110 -37.60 3.53 13.20
N SER A 111 -37.16 2.99 14.36
CA SER A 111 -38.06 2.58 15.43
C SER A 111 -38.73 3.74 16.16
N GLY A 112 -38.33 4.98 15.87
CA GLY A 112 -38.86 6.17 16.53
C GLY A 112 -38.10 6.57 17.80
N GLU A 113 -37.08 5.79 18.20
CA GLU A 113 -36.25 6.04 19.38
C GLU A 113 -35.15 7.10 19.13
N GLN A 114 -35.58 8.28 18.66
CA GLN A 114 -34.68 9.38 18.24
C GLN A 114 -33.73 9.86 19.36
N LYS A 115 -34.20 9.85 20.62
CA LYS A 115 -33.38 10.25 21.76
C LYS A 115 -32.27 9.25 22.03
N VAL A 116 -32.59 7.95 21.93
CA VAL A 116 -31.62 6.86 22.09
C VAL A 116 -30.64 6.85 20.95
N ALA A 117 -31.09 7.02 19.70
CA ALA A 117 -30.22 7.14 18.52
C ALA A 117 -29.21 8.30 18.69
N ARG A 118 -29.66 9.48 19.08
CA ARG A 118 -28.80 10.64 19.33
C ARG A 118 -27.76 10.38 20.41
N THR A 119 -28.17 9.75 21.51
CA THR A 119 -27.26 9.41 22.61
C THR A 119 -26.26 8.35 22.18
N TYR A 120 -26.66 7.40 21.35
CA TYR A 120 -25.78 6.38 20.79
C TYR A 120 -24.68 7.02 19.92
N VAL A 121 -25.04 7.98 19.05
CA VAL A 121 -24.08 8.73 18.20
C VAL A 121 -23.10 9.55 19.06
N LEU A 122 -23.62 10.29 20.04
CA LEU A 122 -22.77 11.09 20.94
C LEU A 122 -21.81 10.22 21.75
N TYR A 123 -22.26 9.08 22.27
CA TYR A 123 -21.42 8.11 22.97
C TYR A 123 -20.33 7.53 22.04
N ARG A 124 -20.69 7.21 20.78
CA ARG A 124 -19.75 6.74 19.76
C ARG A 124 -18.66 7.78 19.50
N GLU A 125 -19.05 9.05 19.33
CA GLU A 125 -18.11 10.14 19.08
C GLU A 125 -17.23 10.44 20.31
N GLU A 126 -17.80 10.47 21.49
CA GLU A 126 -17.06 10.63 22.75
C GLU A 126 -16.01 9.52 22.94
N ARG A 127 -16.38 8.28 22.67
CA ARG A 127 -15.45 7.14 22.71
C ARG A 127 -14.37 7.20 21.63
N LYS A 128 -14.67 7.80 20.49
CA LYS A 128 -13.69 8.07 19.44
C LYS A 128 -12.69 9.13 19.92
N GLN A 129 -13.17 10.22 20.49
CA GLN A 129 -12.33 11.29 21.04
C GLN A 129 -11.50 10.83 22.24
N LEU A 130 -12.08 10.03 23.17
CA LEU A 130 -11.34 9.48 24.30
C LEU A 130 -10.20 8.58 23.83
N ARG A 131 -10.43 7.72 22.84
CA ARG A 131 -9.36 6.89 22.25
C ARG A 131 -8.29 7.71 21.54
N GLN A 132 -8.66 8.81 20.90
CA GLN A 132 -7.70 9.75 20.32
C GLN A 132 -6.87 10.47 21.39
N LYS A 133 -7.44 10.68 22.59
CA LYS A 133 -6.76 11.29 23.75
C LYS A 133 -5.99 10.27 24.59
N GLU A 134 -6.47 9.04 24.68
CA GLU A 134 -5.84 7.92 25.41
C GLU A 134 -4.77 7.21 24.58
N ALA A 135 -4.75 7.41 23.26
CA ALA A 135 -3.58 7.07 22.47
C ALA A 135 -2.39 7.85 23.05
N PRO A 136 -1.37 7.18 23.61
CA PRO A 136 -0.24 7.87 24.20
C PRO A 136 0.27 8.86 23.18
N GLN A 137 0.45 10.12 23.60
CA GLN A 137 1.21 11.13 22.86
C GLN A 137 2.65 10.61 22.72
N LYS A 138 2.86 9.68 21.83
CA LYS A 138 4.13 9.44 21.17
C LYS A 138 4.19 10.43 20.00
N GLU A 139 4.36 11.68 20.30
CA GLU A 139 5.10 12.59 19.46
C GLU A 139 6.55 12.14 19.52
N GLU A 140 6.86 11.11 18.75
CA GLU A 140 8.21 10.77 18.31
C GLU A 140 8.05 9.68 17.23
N GLN A 141 8.33 10.07 15.99
CA GLN A 141 8.54 9.20 14.84
C GLN A 141 7.35 8.27 14.52
N LYS A 142 6.30 8.84 13.93
CA LYS A 142 5.35 8.05 13.12
C LYS A 142 5.97 7.78 11.75
N GLY A 143 6.98 6.91 11.75
CA GLY A 143 7.36 6.18 10.57
C GLY A 143 6.30 5.13 10.22
N ILE A 144 6.48 4.45 9.12
CA ILE A 144 5.61 3.35 8.68
C ILE A 144 5.66 2.24 9.75
N ASN A 145 4.61 2.10 10.55
CA ASN A 145 4.51 1.09 11.60
C ASN A 145 3.87 -0.17 11.04
N ILE A 146 4.67 -1.12 10.63
CA ILE A 146 4.22 -2.43 10.17
C ILE A 146 4.98 -3.49 10.98
N ASN A 147 4.24 -4.34 11.71
CA ASN A 147 4.79 -5.55 12.29
C ASN A 147 4.73 -6.64 11.23
N ILE A 148 5.89 -6.96 10.67
CA ILE A 148 6.02 -8.03 9.69
C ILE A 148 6.41 -9.30 10.44
N GLU A 149 5.55 -10.31 10.39
CA GLU A 149 5.96 -11.69 10.68
C GLU A 149 6.69 -12.21 9.46
N THR A 150 8.01 -12.11 9.44
CA THR A 150 8.82 -12.51 8.29
C THR A 150 9.82 -13.59 8.66
N GLY A 151 9.94 -14.55 7.74
CA GLY A 151 11.15 -15.32 7.56
C GLY A 151 12.30 -14.41 7.07
N GLU A 152 13.52 -14.74 7.42
CA GLU A 152 14.73 -13.92 7.54
C GLU A 152 15.25 -13.14 6.31
N GLU A 153 14.58 -13.08 5.15
CA GLU A 153 15.09 -12.40 3.94
C GLU A 153 14.27 -11.22 3.41
N ASP A 154 13.02 -11.02 3.85
CA ASP A 154 12.12 -9.98 3.34
C ASP A 154 11.56 -9.05 4.43
N SER A 155 12.41 -8.60 5.37
CA SER A 155 11.96 -7.55 6.29
C SER A 155 11.79 -6.23 5.53
N LEU A 156 10.58 -5.66 5.60
CA LEU A 156 10.26 -4.35 5.04
C LEU A 156 11.27 -3.32 5.58
N ASP A 157 12.06 -2.74 4.71
CA ASP A 157 12.96 -1.66 5.09
C ASP A 157 12.19 -0.34 5.15
N ILE A 158 11.50 -0.16 6.28
CA ILE A 158 10.68 1.03 6.55
C ILE A 158 11.49 2.31 6.40
N LYS A 159 12.77 2.27 6.83
CA LYS A 159 13.65 3.44 6.72
C LYS A 159 13.93 3.79 5.27
N HIS A 160 14.10 2.77 4.40
CA HIS A 160 14.27 3.00 2.97
C HIS A 160 13.03 3.66 2.37
N LEU A 161 11.83 3.18 2.71
CA LEU A 161 10.57 3.77 2.19
C LEU A 161 10.40 5.22 2.65
N GLU A 162 10.75 5.55 3.88
CA GLU A 162 10.71 6.92 4.39
C GLU A 162 11.70 7.85 3.66
N VAL A 163 12.93 7.37 3.47
CA VAL A 163 13.96 8.11 2.71
C VAL A 163 13.52 8.31 1.27
N MET A 164 13.02 7.27 0.62
CA MET A 164 12.53 7.31 -0.76
C MET A 164 11.40 8.32 -0.94
N VAL A 165 10.42 8.36 -0.03
CA VAL A 165 9.33 9.35 -0.08
C VAL A 165 9.85 10.77 0.17
N ALA A 166 10.83 10.93 1.06
CA ALA A 166 11.46 12.24 1.31
C ALA A 166 12.23 12.74 0.07
N GLU A 167 13.06 11.88 -0.55
CA GLU A 167 13.75 12.19 -1.81
C GLU A 167 12.77 12.50 -2.95
N ALA A 168 11.64 11.77 -3.03
CA ALA A 168 10.63 12.01 -4.04
C ALA A 168 9.99 13.40 -3.95
N CYS A 169 9.89 13.98 -2.76
CA CYS A 169 9.36 15.32 -2.53
C CYS A 169 10.43 16.42 -2.69
N GLU A 170 11.71 16.07 -2.77
CA GLU A 170 12.79 17.07 -2.81
C GLU A 170 12.69 17.97 -4.05
N GLY A 171 12.80 19.29 -3.82
CA GLY A 171 12.76 20.31 -4.87
C GLY A 171 11.37 20.59 -5.45
N LEU A 172 10.29 20.03 -4.89
CA LEU A 172 8.92 20.26 -5.33
C LEU A 172 8.13 21.07 -4.29
N GLU A 173 7.66 22.25 -4.69
CA GLU A 173 6.85 23.11 -3.83
C GLU A 173 5.46 22.50 -3.57
N GLY A 174 4.93 22.72 -2.37
CA GLY A 174 3.59 22.25 -2.00
C GLY A 174 3.48 20.75 -1.66
N THR A 175 4.56 19.99 -1.74
CA THR A 175 4.57 18.56 -1.43
C THR A 175 5.07 18.29 -0.01
N ASN A 176 4.55 17.22 0.62
CA ASN A 176 4.89 16.88 2.00
C ASN A 176 5.00 15.36 2.17
N ALA A 177 6.22 14.86 2.38
CA ALA A 177 6.50 13.45 2.59
C ALA A 177 5.73 12.86 3.77
N LYS A 178 5.60 13.61 4.88
CA LYS A 178 4.87 13.17 6.06
C LYS A 178 3.39 12.93 5.75
N GLN A 179 2.77 13.77 4.92
CA GLN A 179 1.38 13.59 4.52
C GLN A 179 1.18 12.29 3.75
N ILE A 180 2.08 11.96 2.82
CA ILE A 180 2.03 10.69 2.07
C ILE A 180 2.15 9.51 3.02
N ILE A 181 3.12 9.53 3.94
CA ILE A 181 3.37 8.47 4.91
C ILE A 181 2.17 8.30 5.85
N ASP A 182 1.62 9.38 6.39
CA ASP A 182 0.47 9.34 7.30
C ASP A 182 -0.80 8.81 6.61
N GLU A 183 -1.02 9.18 5.34
CA GLU A 183 -2.15 8.66 4.55
C GLU A 183 -1.93 7.19 4.15
N ALA A 184 -0.73 6.82 3.72
CA ALA A 184 -0.40 5.43 3.38
C ALA A 184 -0.55 4.50 4.60
N ASN A 185 -0.11 4.94 5.78
CA ASN A 185 -0.26 4.18 7.03
C ASN A 185 -1.70 3.86 7.40
N LYS A 186 -2.68 4.64 6.95
CA LYS A 186 -4.08 4.34 7.17
C LYS A 186 -4.58 3.13 6.38
N ASN A 187 -3.92 2.88 5.24
CA ASN A 187 -4.28 1.82 4.30
C ASN A 187 -3.46 0.54 4.51
N LEU A 188 -2.36 0.62 5.27
CA LEU A 188 -1.50 -0.51 5.55
C LEU A 188 -2.01 -1.30 6.76
N TYR A 189 -1.81 -2.62 6.74
CA TYR A 189 -2.21 -3.56 7.79
C TYR A 189 -1.02 -4.43 8.20
N ASP A 190 -1.11 -5.06 9.36
CA ASP A 190 -0.06 -5.98 9.84
C ASP A 190 0.08 -7.18 8.88
N GLY A 191 1.29 -7.46 8.46
CA GLY A 191 1.60 -8.55 7.50
C GLY A 191 1.58 -8.12 6.02
N VAL A 192 1.54 -6.81 5.72
CA VAL A 192 1.65 -6.30 4.35
C VAL A 192 3.03 -6.61 3.77
N THR A 193 3.08 -6.99 2.49
CA THR A 193 4.34 -7.20 1.77
C THR A 193 5.01 -5.86 1.42
N GLU A 194 6.32 -5.89 1.12
CA GLU A 194 7.02 -4.69 0.66
C GLU A 194 6.44 -4.15 -0.64
N GLU A 195 6.03 -5.03 -1.54
CA GLU A 195 5.40 -4.68 -2.81
C GLU A 195 4.05 -3.98 -2.61
N ASP A 196 3.21 -4.51 -1.71
CA ASP A 196 1.92 -3.88 -1.36
C ASP A 196 2.12 -2.53 -0.69
N ALA A 197 3.13 -2.39 0.18
CA ALA A 197 3.46 -1.12 0.82
C ALA A 197 3.91 -0.06 -0.20
N ARG A 198 4.76 -0.43 -1.16
CA ARG A 198 5.19 0.43 -2.26
C ARG A 198 4.02 0.83 -3.16
N THR A 199 3.17 -0.12 -3.51
CA THR A 199 1.95 0.13 -4.29
C THR A 199 1.01 1.08 -3.54
N SER A 200 0.84 0.90 -2.24
CA SER A 200 0.04 1.80 -1.39
C SER A 200 0.60 3.23 -1.40
N LEU A 201 1.92 3.41 -1.34
CA LEU A 201 2.56 4.73 -1.42
C LEU A 201 2.31 5.41 -2.77
N VAL A 202 2.41 4.68 -3.89
CA VAL A 202 2.08 5.17 -5.23
C VAL A 202 0.62 5.60 -5.32
N MET A 203 -0.30 4.75 -4.84
CA MET A 203 -1.74 5.05 -4.89
C MET A 203 -2.10 6.25 -4.01
N THR A 204 -1.52 6.33 -2.81
CA THR A 204 -1.74 7.44 -1.89
C THR A 204 -1.24 8.76 -2.47
N SER A 205 0.01 8.81 -2.98
CA SER A 205 0.55 10.03 -3.58
C SER A 205 -0.23 10.45 -4.83
N ARG A 206 -0.75 9.50 -5.61
CA ARG A 206 -1.62 9.78 -6.75
C ARG A 206 -2.92 10.49 -6.36
N THR A 207 -3.53 10.16 -5.23
CA THR A 207 -4.76 10.84 -4.79
C THR A 207 -4.50 12.30 -4.41
N LEU A 208 -3.29 12.63 -3.97
CA LEU A 208 -2.90 13.99 -3.61
C LEU A 208 -2.68 14.91 -4.82
N VAL A 209 -2.59 14.38 -6.04
CA VAL A 209 -2.45 15.17 -7.28
C VAL A 209 -3.63 16.13 -7.47
N GLU A 210 -4.83 15.77 -7.00
CA GLU A 210 -6.00 16.65 -7.06
C GLU A 210 -5.87 17.90 -6.16
N GLN A 211 -5.07 17.82 -5.10
CA GLN A 211 -4.83 18.91 -4.15
C GLN A 211 -3.66 19.78 -4.61
N GLU A 212 -2.57 19.16 -5.03
CA GLU A 212 -1.35 19.82 -5.51
C GLU A 212 -0.78 19.08 -6.73
N PRO A 213 -0.75 19.71 -7.93
CA PRO A 213 -0.29 19.07 -9.16
C PRO A 213 1.14 18.50 -9.09
N ASN A 214 2.01 19.07 -8.27
CA ASN A 214 3.38 18.60 -8.11
C ASN A 214 3.47 17.16 -7.57
N TYR A 215 2.43 16.64 -6.94
CA TYR A 215 2.38 15.22 -6.57
C TYR A 215 2.41 14.28 -7.78
N THR A 216 2.18 14.76 -9.02
CA THR A 216 2.38 13.91 -10.21
C THR A 216 3.85 13.49 -10.38
N TYR A 217 4.80 14.38 -10.03
CA TYR A 217 6.23 14.09 -10.05
C TYR A 217 6.64 13.22 -8.86
N VAL A 218 6.10 13.52 -7.66
CA VAL A 218 6.32 12.68 -6.49
C VAL A 218 5.88 11.25 -6.74
N THR A 219 4.68 11.05 -7.29
CA THR A 219 4.15 9.73 -7.62
C THR A 219 5.01 9.01 -8.66
N ALA A 220 5.51 9.74 -9.67
CA ALA A 220 6.43 9.20 -10.66
C ALA A 220 7.74 8.73 -10.02
N ARG A 221 8.32 9.52 -9.11
CA ARG A 221 9.59 9.18 -8.44
C ARG A 221 9.45 7.98 -7.50
N ILE A 222 8.30 7.83 -6.83
CA ILE A 222 7.98 6.64 -6.01
C ILE A 222 7.83 5.41 -6.92
N LEU A 223 7.11 5.53 -8.04
CA LEU A 223 6.99 4.45 -9.05
C LEU A 223 8.36 4.09 -9.63
N LEU A 224 9.23 5.07 -9.87
CA LEU A 224 10.58 4.87 -10.40
C LEU A 224 11.44 4.02 -9.46
N ASP A 225 11.31 4.19 -8.14
CA ASP A 225 12.01 3.34 -7.16
C ASP A 225 11.55 1.87 -7.26
N ASN A 226 10.26 1.62 -7.49
CA ASN A 226 9.75 0.27 -7.74
C ASN A 226 10.35 -0.33 -9.02
N ILE A 227 10.37 0.43 -10.11
CA ILE A 227 10.95 0.02 -11.39
C ILE A 227 12.44 -0.27 -11.24
N ARG A 228 13.18 0.55 -10.50
CA ARG A 228 14.61 0.34 -10.22
C ARG A 228 14.84 -0.93 -9.43
N THR A 229 14.07 -1.16 -8.39
CA THR A 229 14.18 -2.38 -7.57
C THR A 229 13.95 -3.63 -8.40
N GLU A 230 12.93 -3.64 -9.24
CA GLU A 230 12.58 -4.74 -10.13
C GLU A 230 13.69 -4.98 -11.18
N ALA A 231 14.05 -3.93 -11.91
CA ALA A 231 15.02 -4.04 -13.01
C ALA A 231 16.44 -4.38 -12.52
N LEU A 232 16.94 -3.70 -11.49
CA LEU A 232 18.29 -3.93 -10.98
C LEU A 232 18.45 -5.33 -10.37
N THR A 233 17.41 -5.82 -9.68
CA THR A 233 17.41 -7.20 -9.13
C THR A 233 17.48 -8.22 -10.26
N TYR A 234 16.67 -8.09 -11.31
CA TYR A 234 16.69 -8.99 -12.45
C TYR A 234 18.03 -8.97 -13.21
N LEU A 235 18.63 -7.79 -13.31
CA LEU A 235 19.93 -7.61 -13.96
C LEU A 235 21.14 -8.10 -13.12
N GLY A 236 20.88 -8.67 -11.93
CA GLY A 236 21.92 -9.17 -11.04
C GLY A 236 22.77 -8.08 -10.39
N MET A 237 22.18 -6.91 -10.20
CA MET A 237 22.80 -5.75 -9.53
C MET A 237 22.28 -5.61 -8.10
N GLN A 238 22.65 -4.51 -7.42
CA GLN A 238 22.10 -4.21 -6.10
C GLN A 238 20.57 -4.03 -6.15
N ARG A 239 19.85 -4.52 -5.14
CA ARG A 239 18.39 -4.50 -5.12
C ARG A 239 17.80 -3.07 -5.05
N ARG A 240 18.51 -2.14 -4.45
CA ARG A 240 18.03 -0.77 -4.18
C ARG A 240 19.09 0.24 -4.59
N ALA A 241 18.63 1.36 -5.13
CA ALA A 241 19.49 2.45 -5.52
C ALA A 241 18.80 3.80 -5.31
N THR A 242 19.48 4.73 -4.67
CA THR A 242 19.06 6.12 -4.56
C THR A 242 19.19 6.84 -5.90
N GLN A 243 18.55 8.00 -6.03
CA GLN A 243 18.67 8.82 -7.24
C GLN A 243 20.13 9.18 -7.56
N GLN A 244 20.95 9.42 -6.55
CA GLN A 244 22.37 9.79 -6.71
C GLN A 244 23.23 8.61 -7.17
N GLU A 245 22.95 7.40 -6.67
CA GLU A 245 23.68 6.20 -7.04
C GLU A 245 23.40 5.78 -8.50
N MET A 246 22.23 6.11 -9.02
CA MET A 246 21.84 5.76 -10.38
C MET A 246 22.77 6.32 -11.46
N GLU A 247 23.40 7.47 -11.24
CA GLU A 247 24.36 8.03 -12.20
C GLU A 247 25.56 7.09 -12.43
N ALA A 248 26.05 6.47 -11.36
CA ALA A 248 27.14 5.50 -11.45
C ALA A 248 26.67 4.11 -11.94
N LEU A 249 25.40 3.77 -11.72
CA LEU A 249 24.85 2.44 -12.03
C LEU A 249 24.35 2.32 -13.48
N TYR A 250 23.92 3.40 -14.12
CA TYR A 250 23.37 3.35 -15.47
C TYR A 250 24.29 2.73 -16.53
N PRO A 251 25.61 2.99 -16.56
CA PRO A 251 26.51 2.36 -17.53
C PRO A 251 26.54 0.83 -17.40
N GLN A 252 26.55 0.33 -16.15
CA GLN A 252 26.51 -1.10 -15.87
C GLN A 252 25.14 -1.70 -16.17
N ALA A 253 24.06 -0.99 -15.81
CA ALA A 253 22.68 -1.41 -16.09
C ALA A 253 22.44 -1.55 -17.59
N LEU A 254 22.92 -0.61 -18.43
CA LEU A 254 22.84 -0.71 -19.89
C LEU A 254 23.57 -1.95 -20.40
N ARG A 255 24.78 -2.20 -19.92
CA ARG A 255 25.58 -3.36 -20.34
C ARG A 255 24.87 -4.67 -20.00
N ASN A 256 24.41 -4.81 -18.75
CA ASN A 256 23.73 -6.03 -18.28
C ASN A 256 22.39 -6.23 -19.02
N PHE A 257 21.64 -5.15 -19.23
CA PHE A 257 20.39 -5.15 -19.97
C PHE A 257 20.57 -5.65 -21.41
N LEU A 258 21.55 -5.11 -22.15
CA LEU A 258 21.82 -5.52 -23.51
C LEU A 258 22.29 -6.98 -23.58
N ALA A 259 23.17 -7.40 -22.67
CA ALA A 259 23.62 -8.78 -22.60
C ALA A 259 22.45 -9.74 -22.36
N LYS A 260 21.56 -9.41 -21.39
CA LYS A 260 20.39 -10.22 -21.04
C LYS A 260 19.36 -10.23 -22.17
N GLY A 261 19.12 -9.10 -22.81
CA GLY A 261 18.19 -9.00 -23.94
C GLY A 261 18.66 -9.79 -25.19
N VAL A 262 19.96 -9.87 -25.42
CA VAL A 262 20.54 -10.72 -26.48
C VAL A 262 20.48 -12.20 -26.08
N GLU A 263 20.79 -12.54 -24.82
CA GLU A 263 20.66 -13.90 -24.29
C GLU A 263 19.23 -14.44 -24.44
N ASN A 264 18.23 -13.60 -24.19
CA ASN A 264 16.81 -13.92 -24.32
C ASN A 264 16.28 -13.83 -25.77
N GLU A 265 17.14 -13.60 -26.76
CA GLU A 265 16.80 -13.46 -28.19
C GLU A 265 15.80 -12.30 -28.49
N ILE A 266 15.68 -11.33 -27.59
CA ILE A 266 14.80 -10.17 -27.74
C ILE A 266 15.50 -9.01 -28.46
N LEU A 267 16.83 -8.87 -28.28
CA LEU A 267 17.64 -7.79 -28.84
C LEU A 267 18.59 -8.29 -29.91
N ASN A 268 18.86 -7.40 -30.92
CA ASN A 268 19.84 -7.70 -31.95
C ASN A 268 21.25 -7.73 -31.35
N PRO A 269 22.05 -8.82 -31.58
CA PRO A 269 23.43 -8.94 -31.11
C PRO A 269 24.34 -7.80 -31.55
N GLU A 270 24.11 -7.17 -32.72
CA GLU A 270 24.89 -6.02 -33.23
C GLU A 270 24.90 -4.82 -32.26
N LEU A 271 23.91 -4.73 -31.32
CA LEU A 271 23.90 -3.70 -30.30
C LEU A 271 25.08 -3.80 -29.34
N LEU A 272 25.62 -5.01 -29.14
CA LEU A 272 26.78 -5.24 -28.27
C LEU A 272 28.10 -4.80 -28.91
N GLU A 273 28.14 -4.56 -30.26
CA GLU A 273 29.31 -4.06 -30.98
C GLU A 273 29.50 -2.54 -30.82
N MET A 274 28.49 -1.85 -30.29
CA MET A 274 28.58 -0.41 -30.07
C MET A 274 29.44 -0.10 -28.83
N ASP A 275 29.91 1.14 -28.73
CA ASP A 275 30.64 1.65 -27.55
C ASP A 275 29.69 1.86 -26.35
N ILE A 276 29.35 0.74 -25.69
CA ILE A 276 28.39 0.71 -24.58
C ILE A 276 28.85 1.59 -23.42
N GLU A 277 30.14 1.69 -23.16
CA GLU A 277 30.69 2.49 -22.09
C GLU A 277 30.46 3.99 -22.35
N LYS A 278 30.71 4.44 -23.55
CA LYS A 278 30.46 5.82 -23.96
C LYS A 278 28.96 6.15 -23.92
N LEU A 279 28.12 5.24 -24.38
CA LEU A 279 26.68 5.40 -24.39
C LEU A 279 26.14 5.41 -22.95
N GLY A 280 26.62 4.53 -22.10
CA GLY A 280 26.26 4.47 -20.69
C GLY A 280 26.60 5.77 -19.93
N ASN A 281 27.81 6.28 -20.16
CA ASN A 281 28.25 7.54 -19.54
C ASN A 281 27.54 8.80 -20.09
N ALA A 282 26.84 8.69 -21.21
CA ALA A 282 26.01 9.78 -21.74
C ALA A 282 24.63 9.87 -21.12
N MET A 283 24.19 8.84 -20.39
CA MET A 283 22.91 8.86 -19.68
C MET A 283 23.00 9.80 -18.47
N GLN A 284 21.90 10.48 -18.16
CA GLN A 284 21.82 11.46 -17.08
C GLN A 284 20.70 11.07 -16.13
N ALA A 285 21.03 10.48 -14.99
CA ALA A 285 20.07 10.02 -14.00
C ALA A 285 19.13 11.14 -13.48
N SER A 286 19.60 12.40 -13.47
CA SER A 286 18.79 13.55 -13.04
C SER A 286 17.50 13.74 -13.86
N ARG A 287 17.49 13.33 -15.12
CA ARG A 287 16.30 13.41 -16.00
C ARG A 287 15.18 12.46 -15.61
N ASP A 288 15.47 11.44 -14.84
CA ASP A 288 14.44 10.53 -14.31
C ASP A 288 13.46 11.25 -13.39
N ALA A 289 13.89 12.34 -12.74
CA ALA A 289 13.07 13.15 -11.87
C ALA A 289 12.02 14.01 -12.61
N ASP A 290 12.16 14.17 -13.92
CA ASP A 290 11.30 15.01 -14.77
C ASP A 290 10.06 14.26 -15.30
N PHE A 291 9.98 12.93 -15.09
CA PHE A 291 8.82 12.16 -15.51
C PHE A 291 7.57 12.52 -14.71
N THR A 292 6.45 12.69 -15.41
CA THR A 292 5.13 12.67 -14.79
C THR A 292 4.68 11.23 -14.54
N TYR A 293 3.82 11.02 -13.54
CA TYR A 293 3.28 9.69 -13.23
C TYR A 293 2.68 8.99 -14.45
N LEU A 294 1.80 9.67 -15.19
CA LEU A 294 1.14 9.08 -16.36
C LEU A 294 2.14 8.70 -17.45
N GLY A 295 3.17 9.53 -17.66
CA GLY A 295 4.23 9.27 -18.64
C GLY A 295 5.03 8.02 -18.28
N LEU A 296 5.51 7.94 -17.05
CA LEU A 296 6.30 6.80 -16.57
C LEU A 296 5.47 5.51 -16.50
N GLN A 297 4.23 5.58 -16.00
CA GLN A 297 3.30 4.44 -15.97
C GLN A 297 3.03 3.89 -17.37
N THR A 298 2.89 4.77 -18.36
CA THR A 298 2.69 4.36 -19.76
C THR A 298 3.91 3.64 -20.32
N LEU A 299 5.13 4.11 -20.00
CA LEU A 299 6.35 3.43 -20.38
C LEU A 299 6.44 2.03 -19.75
N TYR A 300 6.17 1.94 -18.46
CA TYR A 300 6.18 0.70 -17.70
C TYR A 300 5.17 -0.32 -18.23
N ASP A 301 3.93 0.10 -18.48
CA ASP A 301 2.85 -0.82 -18.88
C ASP A 301 2.96 -1.30 -20.33
N ARG A 302 3.53 -0.48 -21.22
CA ARG A 302 3.41 -0.69 -22.67
C ARG A 302 4.72 -0.84 -23.44
N TYR A 303 5.81 -0.31 -22.91
CA TYR A 303 7.03 -0.13 -23.72
C TYR A 303 8.25 -0.79 -23.15
N PHE A 304 8.38 -0.92 -21.85
CA PHE A 304 9.54 -1.56 -21.24
C PHE A 304 9.57 -3.04 -21.56
N ILE A 305 10.76 -3.53 -21.89
CA ILE A 305 10.98 -4.96 -22.11
C ILE A 305 10.80 -5.70 -20.80
N HIS A 306 10.07 -6.80 -20.87
CA HIS A 306 9.79 -7.67 -19.74
C HIS A 306 10.05 -9.13 -20.08
N ASP A 307 10.35 -9.92 -19.07
CA ASP A 307 10.40 -11.37 -19.11
C ASP A 307 9.31 -11.88 -18.17
N THR A 308 8.32 -12.60 -18.73
CA THR A 308 7.09 -12.99 -18.05
C THR A 308 6.38 -11.75 -17.45
N ASP A 309 6.49 -11.54 -16.13
CA ASP A 309 5.86 -10.42 -15.42
C ASP A 309 6.87 -9.38 -14.92
N ILE A 310 8.20 -9.65 -15.05
CA ILE A 310 9.28 -8.78 -14.56
C ILE A 310 9.74 -7.85 -15.66
N ARG A 311 9.67 -6.54 -15.41
CA ARG A 311 10.20 -5.51 -16.30
C ARG A 311 11.61 -5.16 -15.87
N TYR A 312 12.56 -5.42 -16.75
CA TYR A 312 13.99 -5.24 -16.44
C TYR A 312 14.64 -4.10 -17.23
N GLU A 313 13.82 -3.20 -17.77
CA GLU A 313 14.29 -2.02 -18.49
C GLU A 313 14.05 -0.75 -17.66
N LEU A 314 15.10 0.07 -17.54
CA LEU A 314 15.05 1.37 -16.89
C LEU A 314 14.72 2.49 -17.89
N PRO A 315 14.15 3.64 -17.47
CA PRO A 315 13.74 4.69 -18.41
C PRO A 315 14.84 5.19 -19.33
N GLN A 316 16.01 5.51 -18.82
CA GLN A 316 17.14 5.97 -19.63
C GLN A 316 17.65 4.87 -20.56
N VAL A 317 17.64 3.61 -20.10
CA VAL A 317 18.03 2.44 -20.89
C VAL A 317 17.06 2.25 -22.05
N PHE A 318 15.75 2.44 -21.82
CA PHE A 318 14.74 2.38 -22.88
C PHE A 318 15.03 3.37 -24.02
N PHE A 319 15.23 4.64 -23.71
CA PHE A 319 15.52 5.64 -24.73
C PHE A 319 16.85 5.37 -25.43
N MET A 320 17.87 4.93 -24.67
CA MET A 320 19.16 4.56 -25.25
C MET A 320 19.02 3.37 -26.19
N ARG A 321 18.32 2.32 -25.81
CA ARG A 321 18.06 1.15 -26.66
C ARG A 321 17.34 1.52 -27.96
N VAL A 322 16.31 2.33 -27.88
CA VAL A 322 15.57 2.81 -29.06
C VAL A 322 16.51 3.57 -29.99
N SER A 323 17.33 4.46 -29.44
CA SER A 323 18.32 5.24 -30.21
C SER A 323 19.37 4.36 -30.86
N MET A 324 19.90 3.39 -30.13
CA MET A 324 20.85 2.40 -30.64
C MET A 324 20.23 1.58 -31.77
N GLY A 325 19.01 1.08 -31.61
CA GLY A 325 18.29 0.32 -32.63
C GLY A 325 18.05 1.10 -33.92
N LEU A 326 17.72 2.38 -33.80
CA LEU A 326 17.59 3.28 -34.96
C LEU A 326 18.97 3.52 -35.65
N ALA A 327 20.03 3.64 -34.86
CA ALA A 327 21.39 3.88 -35.36
C ALA A 327 21.97 2.69 -36.13
N LEU A 328 21.61 1.45 -35.82
CA LEU A 328 22.03 0.25 -36.55
C LEU A 328 21.70 0.30 -38.03
N ARG A 329 20.59 0.91 -38.39
CA ARG A 329 20.12 1.00 -39.78
C ARG A 329 20.59 2.25 -40.53
N LEU A 330 21.29 3.14 -39.86
CA LEU A 330 21.89 4.31 -40.52
C LEU A 330 23.10 3.86 -41.31
N SER A 331 22.95 3.75 -42.64
CA SER A 331 24.04 3.40 -43.53
C SER A 331 25.13 4.49 -43.55
N LEU A 332 26.35 4.11 -43.98
CA LEU A 332 27.50 5.03 -44.14
C LEU A 332 27.20 6.27 -44.99
N ILE A 333 26.23 6.20 -45.90
CA ILE A 333 25.75 7.32 -46.71
C ILE A 333 25.12 8.42 -45.82
N HIS A 334 24.44 8.04 -44.73
CA HIS A 334 23.83 8.98 -43.79
C HIS A 334 24.86 9.53 -42.77
N ILE A 335 26.10 9.03 -42.76
CA ILE A 335 27.17 9.50 -41.87
C ILE A 335 27.68 10.88 -42.30
N SER A 336 27.63 11.18 -43.58
CA SER A 336 28.08 12.46 -44.15
C SER A 336 27.01 13.55 -44.09
N GLU A 337 25.77 13.22 -43.71
CA GLU A 337 24.69 14.18 -43.63
C GLU A 337 24.46 14.72 -42.20
N PRO A 338 24.06 15.99 -42.04
CA PRO A 338 23.82 16.60 -40.72
C PRO A 338 22.76 15.87 -39.88
N THR A 339 21.92 15.05 -40.50
CA THR A 339 20.90 14.20 -39.87
C THR A 339 21.47 13.21 -38.83
N ARG A 340 22.73 12.74 -38.99
CA ARG A 340 23.34 11.86 -37.99
C ARG A 340 23.68 12.59 -36.68
N ARG A 341 24.11 13.85 -36.77
CA ARG A 341 24.25 14.70 -35.59
C ARG A 341 22.90 14.97 -34.96
N TYR A 342 21.85 15.08 -35.77
CA TYR A 342 20.47 15.27 -35.27
C TYR A 342 19.89 14.00 -34.69
N ALA A 343 20.11 12.81 -35.23
CA ALA A 343 19.57 11.56 -34.65
C ALA A 343 20.19 11.25 -33.27
N ILE A 344 21.50 11.45 -33.12
CA ILE A 344 22.18 11.32 -31.81
C ILE A 344 21.81 12.51 -30.91
N SER A 345 21.66 13.73 -31.44
CA SER A 345 21.17 14.88 -30.67
C SER A 345 19.69 14.74 -30.31
N TYR A 346 18.88 14.18 -31.20
CA TYR A 346 17.46 13.92 -30.86
C TYR A 346 17.32 12.82 -29.82
N ALA A 347 18.12 11.77 -29.91
CA ALA A 347 18.18 10.76 -28.87
C ALA A 347 18.67 11.31 -27.53
N VAL A 348 19.66 12.22 -27.58
CA VAL A 348 20.17 12.96 -26.41
C VAL A 348 19.21 14.09 -25.98
N PHE A 349 18.32 14.58 -26.87
CA PHE A 349 17.35 15.63 -26.56
C PHE A 349 15.99 15.07 -26.12
N CYS A 350 15.67 13.83 -26.48
CA CYS A 350 14.50 13.09 -25.96
C CYS A 350 14.83 12.28 -24.70
N LEU A 351 16.08 12.21 -24.33
CA LEU A 351 16.59 11.82 -23.05
C LEU A 351 16.67 13.10 -22.20
#